data_4d5444862a5ea28a39b0d8896b4b5207
#
_entry.id   4d5444862a5ea28a39b0d8896b4b5207
#
_cell.length_a   1.000
_cell.length_b   1.000
_cell.length_c   1.000
_cell.angle_alpha   90.00
_cell.angle_beta   90.00
_cell.angle_gamma   90.00
#
_symmetry.space_group_name_H-M   'P 1'
#
loop_
_entity.id
_entity.type
_entity.pdbx_description
1 polymer ?
#
loop_
_entity_poly.entity_id
_entity_poly.type
_entity_poly.pdbx_seq_one_letter_code
_entity_poly.pdbx_strand_id
1 'polypeptide(L)'
;MRYTIWYLMDEIWEKAVETALEGEKDHVSARTLTLDGAVKCVQGRLPPPSLLERFQNLQHLSIANVGVSSLEQFPRLRSLQKLNLSDNRIAGGLEYLVEAGLESLRDLDLSNNRIQNFEDLAPLAQVKLVSLDLYECPVTRVKDYRSRVFGLIKSLKYLDKMDAEENERPESDDEEEDDNEDNEEDDDNDEEEDEEDPGSGEIDGGEEDRVPTLAIFSN
;
A
#
# COMPACT_ATOMS: atom_id res chain seq x y z
N MET A 1 1.52 -11.23 -35.30
CA MET A 1 2.25 -9.98 -34.98
C MET A 1 1.84 -9.32 -33.65
N ARG A 2 0.55 -9.23 -33.27
CA ARG A 2 0.16 -8.61 -31.99
C ARG A 2 0.67 -9.36 -30.76
N TYR A 3 0.62 -10.69 -30.72
CA TYR A 3 1.06 -11.50 -29.59
C TYR A 3 2.58 -11.40 -29.30
N THR A 4 3.41 -11.20 -30.32
CA THR A 4 4.86 -11.11 -30.17
C THR A 4 5.28 -9.79 -29.46
N ILE A 5 4.54 -8.70 -29.71
CA ILE A 5 4.84 -7.40 -29.10
C ILE A 5 4.44 -7.39 -27.61
N TRP A 6 3.33 -8.06 -27.25
CA TRP A 6 2.90 -8.20 -25.87
C TRP A 6 3.92 -8.97 -25.03
N TYR A 7 4.37 -10.11 -25.51
CA TYR A 7 5.36 -10.93 -24.84
C TYR A 7 6.69 -10.18 -24.63
N LEU A 8 7.12 -9.43 -25.61
CA LEU A 8 8.36 -8.64 -25.53
C LEU A 8 8.25 -7.50 -24.49
N MET A 9 7.07 -6.90 -24.35
CA MET A 9 6.86 -5.85 -23.35
C MET A 9 6.87 -6.40 -21.92
N ASP A 10 6.30 -7.58 -21.71
CA ASP A 10 6.32 -8.25 -20.41
C ASP A 10 7.74 -8.59 -19.98
N GLU A 11 8.58 -9.11 -20.90
CA GLU A 11 10.01 -9.38 -20.65
C GLU A 11 10.78 -8.09 -20.29
N ILE A 12 10.47 -6.96 -20.92
CA ILE A 12 11.13 -5.68 -20.63
C ILE A 12 10.79 -5.23 -19.21
N TRP A 13 9.53 -5.36 -18.80
CA TRP A 13 9.10 -5.03 -17.45
C TRP A 13 9.70 -5.98 -16.40
N GLU A 14 9.74 -7.29 -16.68
CA GLU A 14 10.39 -8.26 -15.78
C GLU A 14 11.85 -7.91 -15.56
N LYS A 15 12.58 -7.61 -16.64
CA LYS A 15 13.99 -7.22 -16.55
C LYS A 15 14.18 -5.91 -15.79
N ALA A 16 13.27 -4.93 -15.95
CA ALA A 16 13.33 -3.68 -15.21
C ALA A 16 13.17 -3.92 -13.71
N VAL A 17 12.21 -4.78 -13.32
CA VAL A 17 11.98 -5.18 -11.94
C VAL A 17 13.19 -5.92 -11.37
N GLU A 18 13.75 -6.90 -12.09
CA GLU A 18 14.95 -7.63 -11.67
C GLU A 18 16.15 -6.68 -11.46
N THR A 19 16.29 -5.68 -12.32
CA THR A 19 17.36 -4.68 -12.22
C THR A 19 17.15 -3.78 -11.01
N ALA A 20 15.92 -3.35 -10.75
CA ALA A 20 15.59 -2.49 -9.61
C ALA A 20 15.79 -3.18 -8.26
N LEU A 21 15.65 -4.50 -8.22
CA LEU A 21 15.88 -5.31 -7.03
C LEU A 21 17.35 -5.64 -6.78
N GLU A 22 18.26 -5.25 -7.68
CA GLU A 22 19.73 -5.52 -7.56
C GLU A 22 20.07 -6.98 -7.26
N GLY A 23 19.23 -7.92 -7.73
CA GLY A 23 19.39 -9.36 -7.53
C GLY A 23 18.77 -9.89 -6.23
N GLU A 24 18.07 -9.09 -5.45
CA GLU A 24 17.26 -9.55 -4.34
C GLU A 24 16.08 -10.40 -4.89
N LYS A 25 15.97 -11.63 -4.40
CA LYS A 25 14.96 -12.59 -4.89
C LYS A 25 13.70 -12.64 -4.05
N ASP A 26 13.73 -12.03 -2.87
CA ASP A 26 12.59 -12.02 -1.98
C ASP A 26 11.67 -10.84 -2.28
N HIS A 27 10.70 -11.09 -3.16
CA HIS A 27 9.70 -10.09 -3.54
C HIS A 27 8.73 -9.74 -2.39
N VAL A 28 8.64 -10.60 -1.37
CA VAL A 28 7.72 -10.39 -0.25
C VAL A 28 8.29 -9.39 0.75
N SER A 29 9.62 -9.36 0.93
CA SER A 29 10.28 -8.41 1.84
C SER A 29 10.38 -6.99 1.28
N ALA A 30 10.29 -6.82 -0.05
CA ALA A 30 10.44 -5.53 -0.69
C ALA A 30 9.31 -4.56 -0.31
N ARG A 31 9.67 -3.43 0.27
CA ARG A 31 8.77 -2.34 0.63
C ARG A 31 8.79 -1.20 -0.37
N THR A 32 9.88 -1.04 -1.10
CA THR A 32 10.06 0.01 -2.10
C THR A 32 10.47 -0.57 -3.44
N LEU A 33 9.85 -0.10 -4.52
CA LEU A 33 10.20 -0.46 -5.89
C LEU A 33 10.20 0.78 -6.78
N THR A 34 11.35 1.11 -7.35
CA THR A 34 11.53 2.26 -8.24
C THR A 34 11.85 1.79 -9.65
N LEU A 35 10.99 2.14 -10.59
CA LEU A 35 11.08 1.77 -12.02
C LEU A 35 11.16 3.00 -12.93
N ASP A 36 11.62 4.14 -12.40
CA ASP A 36 11.61 5.43 -13.08
C ASP A 36 12.50 5.42 -14.32
N GLY A 37 11.89 5.74 -15.46
CA GLY A 37 12.59 5.73 -16.74
C GLY A 37 13.14 4.39 -17.21
N ALA A 38 12.94 3.31 -16.42
CA ALA A 38 13.48 1.98 -16.71
C ALA A 38 12.91 1.37 -17.99
N VAL A 39 11.70 1.75 -18.36
CA VAL A 39 11.00 1.25 -19.54
C VAL A 39 10.48 2.43 -20.37
N LYS A 40 10.56 2.32 -21.71
CA LYS A 40 9.83 3.23 -22.59
C LYS A 40 8.54 2.56 -23.04
N CYS A 41 7.45 2.91 -22.39
CA CYS A 41 6.15 2.32 -22.64
C CYS A 41 5.51 2.92 -23.91
N VAL A 42 5.79 2.34 -25.07
CA VAL A 42 5.30 2.82 -26.36
C VAL A 42 3.77 2.75 -26.45
N GLN A 43 3.15 1.77 -25.81
CA GLN A 43 1.70 1.57 -25.80
C GLN A 43 0.98 2.28 -24.65
N GLY A 44 1.71 2.91 -23.72
CA GLY A 44 1.16 3.64 -22.59
C GLY A 44 0.50 2.77 -21.52
N ARG A 45 0.78 1.46 -21.47
CA ARG A 45 0.16 0.50 -20.53
C ARG A 45 1.14 0.11 -19.44
N LEU A 46 0.58 -0.18 -18.28
CA LEU A 46 1.30 -0.83 -17.17
C LEU A 46 1.72 -2.26 -17.52
N PRO A 47 2.64 -2.85 -16.75
CA PRO A 47 2.93 -4.28 -16.85
C PRO A 47 1.72 -5.13 -16.46
N PRO A 48 1.71 -6.44 -16.77
CA PRO A 48 0.67 -7.33 -16.28
C PRO A 48 0.56 -7.23 -14.75
N PRO A 49 -0.66 -7.16 -14.18
CA PRO A 49 -0.84 -7.03 -12.73
C PRO A 49 -0.05 -8.07 -11.93
N SER A 50 0.00 -9.31 -12.43
CA SER A 50 0.71 -10.43 -11.78
C SER A 50 2.20 -10.18 -11.56
N LEU A 51 2.81 -9.27 -12.32
CA LEU A 51 4.22 -8.91 -12.14
C LEU A 51 4.43 -8.11 -10.85
N LEU A 52 3.55 -7.14 -10.58
CA LEU A 52 3.67 -6.26 -9.40
C LEU A 52 2.94 -6.83 -8.18
N GLU A 53 1.90 -7.63 -8.36
CA GLU A 53 1.16 -8.28 -7.26
C GLU A 53 1.98 -9.32 -6.48
N ARG A 54 3.19 -9.67 -6.95
CA ARG A 54 4.16 -10.47 -6.20
C ARG A 54 4.67 -9.75 -4.95
N PHE A 55 4.64 -8.42 -4.94
CA PHE A 55 5.15 -7.56 -3.89
C PHE A 55 4.04 -7.24 -2.87
N GLN A 56 3.68 -8.20 -2.05
CA GLN A 56 2.53 -8.10 -1.14
C GLN A 56 2.69 -7.04 -0.05
N ASN A 57 3.94 -6.76 0.35
CA ASN A 57 4.28 -5.77 1.38
C ASN A 57 4.82 -4.46 0.79
N LEU A 58 4.60 -4.22 -0.52
CA LEU A 58 5.08 -3.00 -1.16
C LEU A 58 4.33 -1.79 -0.63
N GLN A 59 5.08 -0.85 -0.08
CA GLN A 59 4.58 0.41 0.47
C GLN A 59 4.80 1.58 -0.49
N HIS A 60 5.94 1.59 -1.18
CA HIS A 60 6.31 2.67 -2.09
C HIS A 60 6.54 2.12 -3.50
N LEU A 61 5.82 2.65 -4.49
CA LEU A 61 5.99 2.33 -5.90
C LEU A 61 6.21 3.60 -6.71
N SER A 62 7.32 3.66 -7.42
CA SER A 62 7.59 4.72 -8.38
C SER A 62 7.68 4.17 -9.80
N ILE A 63 6.88 4.73 -10.70
CA ILE A 63 6.83 4.43 -12.14
C ILE A 63 6.83 5.76 -12.91
N ALA A 64 7.74 6.66 -12.56
CA ALA A 64 7.84 7.95 -13.18
C ALA A 64 8.55 7.87 -14.55
N ASN A 65 8.18 8.75 -15.46
CA ASN A 65 8.86 8.93 -16.75
C ASN A 65 8.99 7.64 -17.60
N VAL A 66 8.01 6.77 -17.57
CA VAL A 66 7.96 5.54 -18.39
C VAL A 66 7.02 5.66 -19.59
N GLY A 67 6.19 6.71 -19.63
CA GLY A 67 5.25 6.98 -20.72
C GLY A 67 3.90 6.28 -20.60
N VAL A 68 3.48 5.91 -19.38
CA VAL A 68 2.14 5.37 -19.07
C VAL A 68 1.06 6.38 -19.42
N SER A 69 -0.02 5.92 -20.04
CA SER A 69 -1.20 6.74 -20.38
C SER A 69 -2.52 6.09 -19.94
N SER A 70 -2.50 4.82 -19.56
CA SER A 70 -3.66 4.09 -19.05
C SER A 70 -3.31 3.38 -17.75
N LEU A 71 -4.18 3.49 -16.78
CA LEU A 71 -4.12 2.80 -15.49
C LEU A 71 -4.99 1.54 -15.47
N GLU A 72 -5.52 1.14 -16.63
CA GLU A 72 -6.28 -0.10 -16.79
C GLU A 72 -5.52 -1.29 -16.18
N GLN A 73 -6.22 -2.11 -15.40
CA GLN A 73 -5.64 -3.26 -14.72
C GLN A 73 -4.51 -2.88 -13.74
N PHE A 74 -4.61 -1.75 -13.03
CA PHE A 74 -3.67 -1.43 -11.98
C PHE A 74 -3.59 -2.56 -10.95
N PRO A 75 -2.38 -2.98 -10.51
CA PRO A 75 -2.21 -4.13 -9.61
C PRO A 75 -2.82 -3.87 -8.23
N ARG A 76 -3.27 -4.95 -7.56
CA ARG A 76 -3.84 -4.89 -6.22
C ARG A 76 -2.75 -4.89 -5.16
N LEU A 77 -2.27 -3.71 -4.81
CA LEU A 77 -1.20 -3.49 -3.83
C LEU A 77 -1.80 -2.89 -2.55
N ARG A 78 -2.33 -3.74 -1.67
CA ARG A 78 -3.10 -3.29 -0.49
C ARG A 78 -2.27 -2.51 0.52
N SER A 79 -0.97 -2.84 0.63
CA SER A 79 -0.02 -2.17 1.54
C SER A 79 0.57 -0.88 0.96
N LEU A 80 0.22 -0.52 -0.30
CA LEU A 80 0.82 0.63 -0.97
C LEU A 80 0.38 1.93 -0.31
N GLN A 81 1.35 2.69 0.18
CA GLN A 81 1.16 3.98 0.84
C GLN A 81 1.51 5.16 -0.07
N LYS A 82 2.61 5.03 -0.82
CA LYS A 82 3.11 6.08 -1.72
C LYS A 82 3.16 5.58 -3.16
N LEU A 83 2.55 6.30 -4.08
CA LEU A 83 2.53 6.00 -5.51
C LEU A 83 2.98 7.21 -6.31
N ASN A 84 4.13 7.07 -6.99
CA ASN A 84 4.63 8.08 -7.90
C ASN A 84 4.37 7.67 -9.36
N LEU A 85 3.58 8.45 -10.06
CA LEU A 85 3.25 8.33 -11.49
C LEU A 85 3.60 9.61 -12.27
N SER A 86 4.50 10.44 -11.72
CA SER A 86 4.89 11.71 -12.35
C SER A 86 5.51 11.52 -13.73
N ASP A 87 5.55 12.59 -14.52
CA ASP A 87 6.19 12.61 -15.85
C ASP A 87 5.65 11.57 -16.85
N ASN A 88 4.37 11.24 -16.77
CA ASN A 88 3.72 10.29 -17.63
C ASN A 88 2.75 10.97 -18.61
N ARG A 89 1.80 10.21 -19.17
CA ARG A 89 0.82 10.73 -20.15
C ARG A 89 -0.62 10.45 -19.71
N ILE A 90 -0.82 10.34 -18.40
CA ILE A 90 -2.13 9.99 -17.81
C ILE A 90 -3.08 11.18 -18.01
N ALA A 91 -4.23 10.96 -18.63
CA ALA A 91 -5.22 11.99 -18.88
C ALA A 91 -6.54 11.77 -18.12
N GLY A 92 -6.68 10.64 -17.44
CA GLY A 92 -7.85 10.20 -16.68
C GLY A 92 -7.70 8.73 -16.31
N GLY A 93 -8.81 8.03 -16.03
CA GLY A 93 -8.78 6.61 -15.65
C GLY A 93 -8.37 6.40 -14.19
N LEU A 94 -8.55 7.42 -13.33
CA LEU A 94 -8.20 7.33 -11.91
C LEU A 94 -9.14 6.39 -11.13
N GLU A 95 -10.29 6.02 -11.72
CA GLU A 95 -11.18 4.97 -11.21
C GLU A 95 -10.48 3.61 -11.08
N TYR A 96 -9.50 3.32 -11.91
CA TYR A 96 -8.73 2.07 -11.83
C TYR A 96 -7.89 1.96 -10.55
N LEU A 97 -7.48 3.08 -9.95
CA LEU A 97 -6.82 3.08 -8.63
C LEU A 97 -7.80 2.70 -7.52
N VAL A 98 -9.07 3.11 -7.65
CA VAL A 98 -10.14 2.74 -6.73
C VAL A 98 -10.49 1.26 -6.89
N GLU A 99 -10.65 0.78 -8.13
CA GLU A 99 -10.94 -0.61 -8.45
C GLU A 99 -9.83 -1.57 -7.99
N ALA A 100 -8.58 -1.11 -7.99
CA ALA A 100 -7.45 -1.87 -7.47
C ALA A 100 -7.48 -2.05 -5.95
N GLY A 101 -8.32 -1.30 -5.23
CA GLY A 101 -8.50 -1.41 -3.78
C GLY A 101 -7.25 -1.02 -3.00
N LEU A 102 -6.68 0.15 -3.32
CA LEU A 102 -5.48 0.69 -2.67
C LEU A 102 -5.85 1.32 -1.30
N GLU A 103 -6.18 0.47 -0.32
CA GLU A 103 -6.75 0.88 0.97
C GLU A 103 -5.78 1.71 1.81
N SER A 104 -4.47 1.45 1.66
CA SER A 104 -3.41 2.12 2.43
C SER A 104 -2.86 3.36 1.72
N LEU A 105 -3.27 3.66 0.49
CA LEU A 105 -2.70 4.77 -0.28
C LEU A 105 -2.97 6.11 0.39
N ARG A 106 -1.89 6.87 0.64
CA ARG A 106 -1.89 8.19 1.28
C ARG A 106 -1.30 9.28 0.40
N ASP A 107 -0.19 8.96 -0.28
CA ASP A 107 0.54 9.90 -1.12
C ASP A 107 0.45 9.48 -2.59
N LEU A 108 -0.05 10.38 -3.44
CA LEU A 108 -0.17 10.17 -4.88
C LEU A 108 0.46 11.34 -5.63
N ASP A 109 1.50 11.05 -6.40
CA ASP A 109 2.13 12.01 -7.30
C ASP A 109 1.68 11.74 -8.75
N LEU A 110 0.97 12.66 -9.33
CA LEU A 110 0.51 12.72 -10.72
C LEU A 110 1.07 13.93 -11.44
N SER A 111 2.09 14.61 -10.90
CA SER A 111 2.68 15.81 -11.49
C SER A 111 3.16 15.56 -12.92
N ASN A 112 3.14 16.61 -13.73
CA ASN A 112 3.54 16.57 -15.13
C ASN A 112 2.83 15.46 -15.94
N ASN A 113 1.51 15.35 -15.77
CA ASN A 113 0.63 14.47 -16.53
C ASN A 113 -0.33 15.29 -17.41
N ARG A 114 -1.34 14.63 -18.01
CA ARG A 114 -2.26 15.24 -18.98
C ARG A 114 -3.69 15.39 -18.46
N ILE A 115 -3.88 15.37 -17.16
CA ILE A 115 -5.20 15.53 -16.53
C ILE A 115 -5.67 16.98 -16.81
N GLN A 116 -6.81 17.10 -17.49
CA GLN A 116 -7.33 18.39 -17.94
C GLN A 116 -8.60 18.82 -17.22
N ASN A 117 -9.50 17.89 -16.97
CA ASN A 117 -10.81 18.21 -16.44
C ASN A 117 -10.85 17.90 -14.94
N PHE A 118 -11.53 18.75 -14.21
CA PHE A 118 -11.72 18.54 -12.77
C PHE A 118 -12.49 17.24 -12.48
N GLU A 119 -13.39 16.86 -13.37
CA GLU A 119 -14.22 15.67 -13.29
C GLU A 119 -13.36 14.37 -13.32
N ASP A 120 -12.19 14.42 -13.95
CA ASP A 120 -11.25 13.30 -14.00
C ASP A 120 -10.70 12.94 -12.60
N LEU A 121 -10.73 13.90 -11.65
CA LEU A 121 -10.29 13.72 -10.27
C LEU A 121 -11.38 13.11 -9.37
N ALA A 122 -12.64 13.04 -9.82
CA ALA A 122 -13.78 12.60 -8.99
C ALA A 122 -13.57 11.21 -8.34
N PRO A 123 -12.97 10.21 -8.99
CA PRO A 123 -12.71 8.91 -8.36
C PRO A 123 -11.84 9.01 -7.10
N LEU A 124 -10.90 9.96 -7.04
CA LEU A 124 -9.99 10.12 -5.90
C LEU A 124 -10.69 10.50 -4.60
N ALA A 125 -11.94 10.98 -4.66
CA ALA A 125 -12.75 11.21 -3.45
C ALA A 125 -13.01 9.93 -2.64
N GLN A 126 -12.84 8.74 -3.25
CA GLN A 126 -13.01 7.44 -2.61
C GLN A 126 -11.71 6.91 -2.00
N VAL A 127 -10.58 7.53 -2.32
CA VAL A 127 -9.25 7.18 -1.76
C VAL A 127 -8.95 8.12 -0.59
N LYS A 128 -8.38 7.58 0.49
CA LYS A 128 -8.07 8.36 1.70
C LYS A 128 -6.71 9.07 1.57
N LEU A 129 -6.53 9.85 0.49
CA LEU A 129 -5.29 10.57 0.26
C LEU A 129 -5.06 11.64 1.32
N VAL A 130 -3.80 11.73 1.75
CA VAL A 130 -3.26 12.80 2.60
C VAL A 130 -2.55 13.84 1.74
N SER A 131 -1.81 13.39 0.72
CA SER A 131 -1.07 14.24 -0.20
C SER A 131 -1.39 13.88 -1.65
N LEU A 132 -1.57 14.89 -2.48
CA LEU A 132 -1.77 14.78 -3.93
C LEU A 132 -0.94 15.84 -4.64
N ASP A 133 -0.10 15.42 -5.58
CA ASP A 133 0.64 16.34 -6.44
C ASP A 133 0.08 16.28 -7.87
N LEU A 134 -0.33 17.42 -8.39
CA LEU A 134 -0.85 17.64 -9.75
C LEU A 134 -0.08 18.77 -10.46
N TYR A 135 1.09 19.15 -9.90
CA TYR A 135 1.92 20.21 -10.48
C TYR A 135 2.14 19.96 -11.97
N GLU A 136 2.07 21.02 -12.77
CA GLU A 136 2.17 20.98 -14.25
C GLU A 136 1.09 20.16 -14.98
N CYS A 137 0.05 19.64 -14.31
CA CYS A 137 -1.13 19.15 -15.00
C CYS A 137 -2.00 20.32 -15.50
N PRO A 138 -2.64 20.20 -16.70
CA PRO A 138 -3.52 21.25 -17.21
C PRO A 138 -4.67 21.65 -16.25
N VAL A 139 -5.17 20.71 -15.44
CA VAL A 139 -6.24 20.93 -14.46
C VAL A 139 -5.90 21.99 -13.41
N THR A 140 -4.61 22.23 -13.11
CA THR A 140 -4.16 23.27 -12.15
C THR A 140 -4.53 24.69 -12.59
N ARG A 141 -4.83 24.89 -13.89
CA ARG A 141 -5.25 26.19 -14.46
C ARG A 141 -6.75 26.44 -14.34
N VAL A 142 -7.52 25.48 -13.85
CA VAL A 142 -8.96 25.65 -13.65
C VAL A 142 -9.20 26.66 -12.52
N LYS A 143 -10.21 27.52 -12.70
CA LYS A 143 -10.57 28.50 -11.68
C LYS A 143 -10.89 27.83 -10.36
N ASP A 144 -10.38 28.37 -9.27
CA ASP A 144 -10.57 27.89 -7.91
C ASP A 144 -10.09 26.43 -7.71
N TYR A 145 -9.08 26.02 -8.50
CA TYR A 145 -8.52 24.66 -8.52
C TYR A 145 -8.28 24.10 -7.11
N ARG A 146 -7.47 24.77 -6.27
CA ARG A 146 -7.09 24.29 -4.95
C ARG A 146 -8.30 24.07 -4.06
N SER A 147 -9.15 25.08 -3.90
CA SER A 147 -10.34 24.99 -3.05
C SER A 147 -11.33 23.91 -3.53
N ARG A 148 -11.41 23.70 -4.86
CA ARG A 148 -12.24 22.63 -5.44
C ARG A 148 -11.67 21.26 -5.14
N VAL A 149 -10.34 21.05 -5.22
CA VAL A 149 -9.69 19.76 -4.92
C VAL A 149 -9.82 19.43 -3.43
N PHE A 150 -9.51 20.35 -2.52
CA PHE A 150 -9.74 20.16 -1.08
C PHE A 150 -11.23 19.95 -0.75
N GLY A 151 -12.12 20.56 -1.52
CA GLY A 151 -13.58 20.35 -1.42
C GLY A 151 -14.00 18.95 -1.85
N LEU A 152 -13.31 18.35 -2.83
CA LEU A 152 -13.59 17.02 -3.37
C LEU A 152 -13.01 15.90 -2.50
N ILE A 153 -11.73 16.01 -2.13
CA ILE A 153 -10.98 14.98 -1.38
C ILE A 153 -10.85 15.45 0.07
N LYS A 154 -11.81 15.05 0.93
CA LYS A 154 -11.91 15.54 2.30
C LYS A 154 -10.78 15.11 3.24
N SER A 155 -10.07 14.04 2.90
CA SER A 155 -8.91 13.54 3.65
C SER A 155 -7.62 14.29 3.33
N LEU A 156 -7.60 15.09 2.26
CA LEU A 156 -6.40 15.74 1.76
C LEU A 156 -5.91 16.81 2.75
N LYS A 157 -4.64 16.73 3.12
CA LYS A 157 -3.93 17.75 3.89
C LYS A 157 -3.07 18.62 2.98
N TYR A 158 -2.42 18.00 1.97
CA TYR A 158 -1.47 18.67 1.10
C TYR A 158 -1.84 18.50 -0.37
N LEU A 159 -1.86 19.60 -1.10
CA LEU A 159 -2.02 19.65 -2.55
C LEU A 159 -0.86 20.43 -3.14
N ASP A 160 -0.13 19.81 -4.10
CA ASP A 160 1.07 20.40 -4.71
C ASP A 160 2.07 20.87 -3.62
N LYS A 161 2.30 19.98 -2.62
CA LYS A 161 3.19 20.17 -1.45
C LYS A 161 2.80 21.30 -0.49
N MET A 162 1.60 21.85 -0.59
CA MET A 162 1.09 22.92 0.26
C MET A 162 -0.25 22.54 0.88
N ASP A 163 -0.47 22.97 2.12
CA ASP A 163 -1.77 22.84 2.80
C ASP A 163 -2.82 23.81 2.22
N ALA A 164 -4.02 23.82 2.81
CA ALA A 164 -5.11 24.70 2.35
C ALA A 164 -4.83 26.19 2.58
N GLU A 165 -3.97 26.53 3.51
CA GLU A 165 -3.51 27.87 3.86
C GLU A 165 -2.24 28.28 3.13
N GLU A 166 -1.75 27.45 2.16
CA GLU A 166 -0.55 27.67 1.35
C GLU A 166 0.76 27.60 2.15
N ASN A 167 0.79 26.87 3.28
CA ASN A 167 2.02 26.53 3.96
C ASN A 167 2.64 25.28 3.31
N GLU A 168 3.98 25.25 3.22
CA GLU A 168 4.69 24.08 2.70
C GLU A 168 4.56 22.88 3.65
N ARG A 169 4.48 21.66 3.06
CA ARG A 169 4.53 20.40 3.81
C ARG A 169 5.85 20.31 4.57
N PRO A 170 5.87 20.08 5.89
CA PRO A 170 7.10 19.87 6.63
C PRO A 170 7.79 18.57 6.19
N GLU A 171 9.13 18.57 6.13
CA GLU A 171 9.92 17.39 5.74
C GLU A 171 9.72 16.21 6.71
N SER A 172 9.40 16.50 7.98
CA SER A 172 9.13 15.47 8.99
C SER A 172 7.87 14.63 8.70
N ASP A 173 6.87 15.20 8.01
CA ASP A 173 5.66 14.45 7.64
C ASP A 173 5.92 13.36 6.58
N ASP A 174 7.08 13.38 5.94
CA ASP A 174 7.49 12.32 5.00
C ASP A 174 8.11 11.10 5.73
N GLU A 175 8.56 11.26 6.99
CA GLU A 175 9.28 10.25 7.77
C GLU A 175 8.40 9.58 8.86
N GLU A 176 7.28 10.21 9.29
CA GLU A 176 6.50 9.75 10.45
C GLU A 176 5.55 8.55 10.16
N GLU A 177 5.48 8.04 8.93
CA GLU A 177 4.54 6.95 8.60
C GLU A 177 5.13 5.54 8.80
N ASP A 178 6.40 5.39 9.23
CA ASP A 178 7.05 4.08 9.41
C ASP A 178 6.95 3.49 10.83
N ASP A 179 6.43 4.25 11.83
CA ASP A 179 6.44 3.85 13.26
C ASP A 179 5.06 3.43 13.82
N ASN A 180 4.23 2.71 13.06
CA ASN A 180 3.16 1.90 13.63
C ASN A 180 3.60 0.43 13.75
N GLU A 181 4.69 0.21 14.47
CA GLU A 181 4.99 -1.09 15.06
C GLU A 181 4.15 -1.27 16.32
N ASP A 182 3.27 -2.25 16.25
CA ASP A 182 2.68 -3.06 17.31
C ASP A 182 3.09 -2.68 18.73
N ASN A 183 2.30 -1.84 19.38
CA ASN A 183 2.31 -1.77 20.84
C ASN A 183 1.37 -2.87 21.34
N GLU A 184 1.84 -4.12 21.30
CA GLU A 184 1.29 -5.18 22.13
C GLU A 184 1.68 -4.84 23.58
N GLU A 185 0.76 -4.22 24.30
CA GLU A 185 0.83 -4.10 25.75
C GLU A 185 0.62 -5.50 26.34
N ASP A 186 1.73 -6.20 26.62
CA ASP A 186 1.76 -7.32 27.54
C ASP A 186 1.47 -6.79 28.95
N ASP A 187 0.20 -6.87 29.33
CA ASP A 187 -0.28 -6.61 30.68
C ASP A 187 0.01 -7.85 31.56
N ASP A 188 1.31 -8.05 31.86
CA ASP A 188 1.72 -9.02 32.90
C ASP A 188 1.43 -8.42 34.29
N ASN A 189 0.21 -8.62 34.73
CA ASN A 189 -0.20 -8.35 36.11
C ASN A 189 0.26 -9.49 37.00
N ASP A 190 1.54 -9.45 37.45
CA ASP A 190 2.07 -10.28 38.52
C ASP A 190 1.50 -9.81 39.86
N GLU A 191 0.41 -10.41 40.31
CA GLU A 191 -0.01 -10.37 41.71
C GLU A 191 0.85 -11.36 42.52
N GLU A 192 1.86 -10.85 43.21
CA GLU A 192 2.52 -11.56 44.31
C GLU A 192 1.57 -11.66 45.51
N GLU A 193 1.01 -12.84 45.76
CA GLU A 193 0.41 -13.17 47.05
C GLU A 193 1.44 -13.87 47.97
N ASP A 194 1.71 -13.22 49.10
CA ASP A 194 2.55 -13.65 50.21
C ASP A 194 2.14 -15.00 50.76
N GLU A 195 3.12 -15.90 50.89
CA GLU A 195 3.04 -17.14 51.65
C GLU A 195 3.10 -16.89 53.16
N GLU A 196 2.12 -17.38 53.88
CA GLU A 196 2.29 -17.77 55.28
C GLU A 196 1.96 -19.27 55.46
N ASP A 197 3.04 -20.03 55.73
CA ASP A 197 2.95 -21.41 56.29
C ASP A 197 2.67 -21.33 57.81
N PRO A 198 1.85 -22.16 58.42
CA PRO A 198 2.39 -23.19 59.26
C PRO A 198 1.65 -24.53 59.40
N GLY A 199 2.43 -25.61 59.40
CA GLY A 199 2.27 -26.60 60.43
C GLY A 199 1.47 -27.88 60.17
N SER A 200 2.22 -28.94 59.92
CA SER A 200 2.12 -30.30 60.48
C SER A 200 0.78 -30.97 60.76
N GLY A 201 0.65 -32.18 60.24
CA GLY A 201 -0.33 -33.18 60.73
C GLY A 201 -0.35 -34.44 59.90
N GLU A 202 0.38 -35.44 60.34
CA GLU A 202 0.32 -36.85 59.89
C GLU A 202 -1.09 -37.43 59.99
N ILE A 203 -1.42 -38.39 59.18
CA ILE A 203 -1.72 -39.82 59.41
C ILE A 203 -2.58 -40.41 58.25
N ASP A 204 -2.01 -41.44 57.66
CA ASP A 204 -2.41 -42.86 57.58
C ASP A 204 -3.73 -43.28 56.90
N GLY A 205 -3.55 -44.21 55.99
CA GLY A 205 -4.40 -45.37 55.86
C GLY A 205 -5.37 -45.46 54.66
N GLY A 206 -5.15 -46.49 53.85
CA GLY A 206 -6.24 -47.24 53.30
C GLY A 206 -6.33 -47.47 51.79
N GLU A 207 -5.84 -48.61 51.40
CA GLU A 207 -6.06 -49.35 50.14
C GLU A 207 -7.52 -49.36 49.63
N GLU A 208 -7.73 -49.46 48.35
CA GLU A 208 -8.19 -50.63 47.58
C GLU A 208 -8.82 -50.28 46.24
N ASP A 209 -8.23 -50.88 45.23
CA ASP A 209 -8.77 -51.56 44.04
C ASP A 209 -10.10 -51.14 43.40
N ARG A 210 -10.04 -50.93 42.12
CA ARG A 210 -10.65 -51.71 41.01
C ARG A 210 -10.77 -51.02 39.68
N VAL A 211 -10.13 -51.58 38.71
CA VAL A 211 -10.44 -51.51 37.28
C VAL A 211 -11.43 -52.67 36.95
N PRO A 212 -11.95 -52.82 35.75
CA PRO A 212 -12.18 -52.00 34.55
C PRO A 212 -13.62 -52.15 33.98
N THR A 213 -14.00 -51.55 32.90
CA THR A 213 -14.70 -52.24 31.79
C THR A 213 -14.96 -51.32 30.59
N LEU A 214 -14.53 -51.81 29.45
CA LEU A 214 -14.88 -51.42 28.05
C LEU A 214 -16.39 -51.46 27.77
N ALA A 215 -16.83 -50.67 26.80
CA ALA A 215 -17.75 -51.02 25.70
C ALA A 215 -17.82 -49.91 24.64
N ILE A 216 -17.24 -50.07 23.54
CA ILE A 216 -17.62 -50.23 22.13
C ILE A 216 -19.15 -50.18 21.90
N PHE A 217 -19.62 -49.31 21.01
CA PHE A 217 -20.46 -49.63 19.85
C PHE A 217 -20.65 -48.44 18.90
N SER A 218 -20.36 -48.74 17.67
CA SER A 218 -20.70 -48.17 16.38
C SER A 218 -22.17 -47.76 16.17
N ASN A 219 -22.43 -46.70 15.48
CA ASN A 219 -23.09 -46.69 14.17
C ASN A 219 -22.80 -45.35 13.49
#